data_9c90202df9167e16feaacc0eff3545b3
#
_entry.id   9c90202df9167e16feaacc0eff3545b3
#
_cell.length_a   1.000
_cell.length_b   1.000
_cell.length_c   1.000
_cell.angle_alpha   90.00
_cell.angle_beta   90.00
_cell.angle_gamma   90.00
#
_symmetry.space_group_name_H-M   'P 1'
#
loop_
_entity.id
_entity.type
_entity.pdbx_description
1 polymer ?
#
loop_
_entity_poly.entity_id
_entity_poly.type
_entity_poly.pdbx_seq_one_letter_code
_entity_poly.pdbx_strand_id
1 'polypeptide(L)'
;MKKLLIASVSALALALPGLAAAQTPIRIGVLVALEGAFAAGGADGVRNMEMAVAERKGMAGGRPIELVIAPTDTTPDTVIRQARKLIEQDGVDFIIGPLSGSEGIAIRDFAKTQPGVTFINGISGALEMTWVDPAPNVFRFNRDGAQWGQGLGQYVVTERGWTRVASVAADYSFGYTNFLGFAVDFCRAGGEIVERFWVPLGSSDFGGVIAQLPDDVDAIYLGMGGTDAINFLNQSQQAGADTNLIGGTIMADSTVLTSRGNARLALIGTPTSGPFAVDNPDPDWQGYVTRYQAAFPESERFPTPSLFGLGYYVATIAALDALDAVGGDLSNGQAAFMAALATNTVQTPIGPIALNENRQASGSVFVTEVVEGDDGNLRSVFRARYDNITQTLGMSADEFRAMGLPSRDNPDCDALAGR
;
A
#
# COMPACT_ATOMS: atom_id res chain seq x y z
N MET A 1 -92.29 20.01 16.28
CA MET A 1 -91.49 19.07 15.52
C MET A 1 -90.13 19.75 15.33
N LYS A 2 -89.14 19.41 16.22
CA LYS A 2 -87.76 19.96 16.18
C LYS A 2 -86.87 18.93 15.48
N LYS A 3 -86.29 19.31 14.38
CA LYS A 3 -85.24 18.50 13.66
C LYS A 3 -83.89 18.72 14.28
N LEU A 4 -83.28 17.68 14.84
CA LEU A 4 -81.88 17.64 15.26
C LEU A 4 -81.00 17.44 14.04
N LEU A 5 -80.06 18.37 13.79
CA LEU A 5 -78.94 18.16 12.84
C LEU A 5 -77.75 17.59 13.63
N ILE A 6 -77.34 16.40 13.25
CA ILE A 6 -76.13 15.75 13.76
C ILE A 6 -74.96 16.18 12.82
N ALA A 7 -74.03 16.98 13.32
CA ALA A 7 -72.84 17.36 12.60
C ALA A 7 -71.74 16.29 12.87
N SER A 8 -71.36 15.57 11.80
CA SER A 8 -70.25 14.60 11.83
C SER A 8 -68.91 15.36 11.72
N VAL A 9 -68.13 15.36 12.78
CA VAL A 9 -66.76 15.86 12.78
C VAL A 9 -65.84 14.72 12.27
N SER A 10 -65.38 14.85 11.04
CA SER A 10 -64.33 13.97 10.50
C SER A 10 -62.97 14.44 11.05
N ALA A 11 -62.36 13.63 11.91
CA ALA A 11 -61.00 13.84 12.36
C ALA A 11 -60.00 13.47 11.26
N LEU A 12 -59.36 14.46 10.66
CA LEU A 12 -58.25 14.29 9.70
C LEU A 12 -57.00 13.98 10.50
N ALA A 13 -56.58 12.73 10.54
CA ALA A 13 -55.29 12.33 11.12
C ALA A 13 -54.17 12.83 10.24
N LEU A 14 -53.48 13.90 10.62
CA LEU A 14 -52.22 14.34 10.05
C LEU A 14 -51.14 13.31 10.42
N ALA A 15 -50.77 12.45 9.46
CA ALA A 15 -49.57 11.64 9.55
C ALA A 15 -48.37 12.60 9.50
N LEU A 16 -47.79 12.88 10.66
CA LEU A 16 -46.46 13.52 10.74
C LEU A 16 -45.44 12.59 10.07
N PRO A 17 -44.65 13.08 9.07
CA PRO A 17 -43.52 12.30 8.59
C PRO A 17 -42.62 12.06 9.79
N GLY A 18 -42.41 10.77 10.14
CA GLY A 18 -41.46 10.39 11.17
C GLY A 18 -40.11 11.05 10.84
N LEU A 19 -39.56 11.84 11.76
CA LEU A 19 -38.20 12.26 11.76
C LEU A 19 -37.39 10.97 11.75
N ALA A 20 -36.85 10.56 10.58
CA ALA A 20 -35.84 9.52 10.51
C ALA A 20 -34.72 9.97 11.46
N ALA A 21 -34.55 9.30 12.57
CA ALA A 21 -33.44 9.57 13.47
C ALA A 21 -32.17 9.44 12.61
N ALA A 22 -31.39 10.50 12.53
CA ALA A 22 -30.12 10.50 11.82
C ALA A 22 -29.28 9.38 12.43
N GLN A 23 -28.95 8.37 11.62
CA GLN A 23 -28.14 7.26 12.10
C GLN A 23 -26.75 7.79 12.50
N THR A 24 -26.24 7.34 13.65
CA THR A 24 -24.89 7.68 14.11
C THR A 24 -23.88 7.24 13.06
N PRO A 25 -22.99 8.12 12.59
CA PRO A 25 -21.99 7.77 11.59
C PRO A 25 -21.07 6.66 12.10
N ILE A 26 -20.54 5.86 11.16
CA ILE A 26 -19.39 4.98 11.42
C ILE A 26 -18.14 5.84 11.24
N ARG A 27 -17.33 5.92 12.28
CA ARG A 27 -16.11 6.73 12.32
C ARG A 27 -14.89 5.86 12.04
N ILE A 28 -14.24 6.09 10.93
CA ILE A 28 -13.04 5.36 10.49
C ILE A 28 -11.81 6.19 10.84
N GLY A 29 -10.99 5.70 11.77
CA GLY A 29 -9.68 6.30 12.05
C GLY A 29 -8.71 6.02 10.92
N VAL A 30 -7.95 7.04 10.49
CA VAL A 30 -7.01 6.91 9.37
C VAL A 30 -5.61 7.25 9.85
N LEU A 31 -4.76 6.24 9.96
CA LEU A 31 -3.32 6.42 10.21
C LEU A 31 -2.60 6.56 8.87
N VAL A 32 -2.06 7.74 8.60
CA VAL A 32 -1.45 8.04 7.30
C VAL A 32 -0.25 8.97 7.44
N ALA A 33 0.86 8.64 6.75
CA ALA A 33 2.04 9.48 6.77
C ALA A 33 1.79 10.78 5.97
N LEU A 34 1.67 11.90 6.66
CA LEU A 34 1.55 13.24 6.06
C LEU A 34 2.78 14.10 6.31
N GLU A 35 3.80 13.53 6.92
CA GLU A 35 5.11 14.13 7.18
C GLU A 35 6.23 13.19 6.71
N GLY A 36 7.43 13.72 6.49
CA GLY A 36 8.61 12.97 6.09
C GLY A 36 8.61 12.50 4.64
N ALA A 37 9.36 11.43 4.37
CA ALA A 37 9.68 10.95 3.01
C ALA A 37 8.45 10.57 2.17
N PHE A 38 7.37 10.14 2.80
CA PHE A 38 6.18 9.62 2.13
C PHE A 38 4.94 10.53 2.22
N ALA A 39 5.11 11.80 2.63
CA ALA A 39 4.00 12.73 2.81
C ALA A 39 3.11 12.88 1.54
N ALA A 40 3.72 12.97 0.36
CA ALA A 40 2.99 13.06 -0.91
C ALA A 40 2.16 11.80 -1.20
N GLY A 41 2.71 10.61 -0.91
CA GLY A 41 2.00 9.34 -1.03
C GLY A 41 0.86 9.19 -0.03
N GLY A 42 1.08 9.63 1.21
CA GLY A 42 0.03 9.66 2.24
C GLY A 42 -1.13 10.58 1.88
N ALA A 43 -0.84 11.78 1.36
CA ALA A 43 -1.86 12.70 0.88
C ALA A 43 -2.68 12.09 -0.28
N ASP A 44 -2.04 11.33 -1.17
CA ASP A 44 -2.75 10.59 -2.21
C ASP A 44 -3.59 9.44 -1.63
N GLY A 45 -3.10 8.79 -0.57
CA GLY A 45 -3.86 7.81 0.21
C GLY A 45 -5.19 8.39 0.72
N VAL A 46 -5.15 9.56 1.35
CA VAL A 46 -6.36 10.25 1.85
C VAL A 46 -7.33 10.54 0.70
N ARG A 47 -6.87 11.13 -0.42
CA ARG A 47 -7.73 11.38 -1.59
C ARG A 47 -8.43 10.11 -2.07
N ASN A 48 -7.71 9.01 -2.16
CA ASN A 48 -8.28 7.75 -2.63
C ASN A 48 -9.29 7.14 -1.65
N MET A 49 -9.13 7.33 -0.34
CA MET A 49 -10.14 6.97 0.66
C MET A 49 -11.40 7.82 0.51
N GLU A 50 -11.24 9.15 0.37
CA GLU A 50 -12.35 10.08 0.13
C GLU A 50 -13.12 9.71 -1.13
N MET A 51 -12.42 9.35 -2.21
CA MET A 51 -13.04 8.88 -3.45
C MET A 51 -13.83 7.58 -3.22
N ALA A 52 -13.28 6.58 -2.54
CA ALA A 52 -13.96 5.32 -2.23
C ALA A 52 -15.25 5.54 -1.43
N VAL A 53 -15.21 6.44 -0.43
CA VAL A 53 -16.39 6.81 0.35
C VAL A 53 -17.41 7.59 -0.51
N ALA A 54 -16.96 8.51 -1.35
CA ALA A 54 -17.82 9.29 -2.23
C ALA A 54 -18.54 8.41 -3.28
N GLU A 55 -17.88 7.38 -3.83
CA GLU A 55 -18.48 6.40 -4.74
C GLU A 55 -19.67 5.65 -4.10
N ARG A 56 -19.68 5.51 -2.77
CA ARG A 56 -20.77 4.95 -1.96
C ARG A 56 -21.74 6.04 -1.43
N LYS A 57 -21.67 7.28 -1.95
CA LYS A 57 -22.47 8.44 -1.51
C LYS A 57 -22.31 8.74 0.00
N GLY A 58 -21.14 8.45 0.55
CA GLY A 58 -20.82 8.65 1.95
C GLY A 58 -21.46 7.63 2.90
N MET A 59 -21.91 6.47 2.42
CA MET A 59 -22.70 5.50 3.19
C MET A 59 -22.11 4.09 3.08
N ALA A 60 -22.17 3.31 4.17
CA ALA A 60 -21.98 1.86 4.15
C ALA A 60 -22.73 1.22 5.34
N GLY A 61 -23.22 0.00 5.18
CA GLY A 61 -24.03 -0.68 6.19
C GLY A 61 -25.27 0.11 6.62
N GLY A 62 -25.79 0.95 5.72
CA GLY A 62 -26.93 1.83 6.00
C GLY A 62 -26.60 3.06 6.87
N ARG A 63 -25.34 3.33 7.20
CA ARG A 63 -24.89 4.43 8.08
C ARG A 63 -23.95 5.39 7.35
N PRO A 64 -23.94 6.70 7.68
CA PRO A 64 -22.96 7.63 7.17
C PRO A 64 -21.53 7.23 7.57
N ILE A 65 -20.56 7.53 6.71
CA ILE A 65 -19.11 7.30 6.96
C ILE A 65 -18.45 8.63 7.26
N GLU A 66 -17.65 8.67 8.34
CA GLU A 66 -16.79 9.79 8.72
C GLU A 66 -15.33 9.31 8.78
N LEU A 67 -14.43 9.96 8.02
CA LEU A 67 -12.98 9.71 8.09
C LEU A 67 -12.35 10.65 9.13
N VAL A 68 -11.65 10.08 10.11
CA VAL A 68 -10.92 10.83 11.16
C VAL A 68 -9.43 10.68 10.91
N ILE A 69 -8.82 11.70 10.27
CA ILE A 69 -7.42 11.64 9.83
C ILE A 69 -6.47 11.88 11.01
N ALA A 70 -5.53 10.97 11.21
CA ALA A 70 -4.46 11.07 12.18
C ALA A 70 -3.10 10.98 11.47
N PRO A 71 -2.39 12.13 11.32
CA PRO A 71 -1.12 12.19 10.61
C PRO A 71 -0.02 11.45 11.37
N THR A 72 0.83 10.72 10.63
CA THR A 72 2.03 10.09 11.13
C THR A 72 3.27 10.57 10.37
N ASP A 73 4.44 10.19 10.88
CA ASP A 73 5.76 10.55 10.36
C ASP A 73 6.61 9.31 9.99
N THR A 74 5.96 8.17 9.79
CA THR A 74 6.56 6.85 9.50
C THR A 74 7.24 6.17 10.70
N THR A 75 7.18 6.76 11.90
CA THR A 75 7.82 6.19 13.10
C THR A 75 6.84 5.37 13.96
N PRO A 76 7.32 4.27 14.61
CA PRO A 76 6.52 3.46 15.53
C PRO A 76 5.88 4.24 16.68
N ASP A 77 6.61 5.17 17.28
CA ASP A 77 6.13 5.94 18.43
C ASP A 77 4.97 6.85 18.06
N THR A 78 5.07 7.52 16.91
CA THR A 78 4.01 8.42 16.43
C THR A 78 2.76 7.63 16.07
N VAL A 79 2.88 6.51 15.35
CA VAL A 79 1.70 5.73 14.95
C VAL A 79 0.95 5.17 16.15
N ILE A 80 1.64 4.69 17.19
CA ILE A 80 1.01 4.20 18.42
C ILE A 80 0.30 5.34 19.17
N ARG A 81 0.93 6.50 19.28
CA ARG A 81 0.31 7.69 19.90
C ARG A 81 -0.96 8.10 19.18
N GLN A 82 -0.93 8.13 17.86
CA GLN A 82 -2.09 8.48 17.03
C GLN A 82 -3.18 7.42 17.08
N ALA A 83 -2.83 6.13 17.08
CA ALA A 83 -3.81 5.06 17.21
C ALA A 83 -4.55 5.12 18.56
N ARG A 84 -3.84 5.38 19.65
CA ARG A 84 -4.46 5.61 20.97
C ARG A 84 -5.40 6.79 20.96
N LYS A 85 -4.97 7.93 20.39
CA LYS A 85 -5.80 9.13 20.28
C LYS A 85 -7.10 8.84 19.52
N LEU A 86 -7.01 8.17 18.37
CA LEU A 86 -8.18 7.79 17.57
C LEU A 86 -9.17 6.95 18.38
N ILE A 87 -8.70 5.96 19.13
CA ILE A 87 -9.56 5.06 19.90
C ILE A 87 -10.11 5.75 21.16
N GLU A 88 -9.24 6.33 21.98
CA GLU A 88 -9.56 6.78 23.34
C GLU A 88 -10.17 8.19 23.39
N GLN A 89 -9.82 9.07 22.45
CA GLN A 89 -10.26 10.47 22.44
C GLN A 89 -11.23 10.77 21.31
N ASP A 90 -10.92 10.32 20.11
CA ASP A 90 -11.75 10.59 18.93
C ASP A 90 -12.90 9.56 18.80
N GLY A 91 -12.84 8.41 19.50
CA GLY A 91 -13.92 7.42 19.54
C GLY A 91 -14.23 6.82 18.18
N VAL A 92 -13.20 6.47 17.40
CA VAL A 92 -13.39 5.80 16.11
C VAL A 92 -13.82 4.35 16.28
N ASP A 93 -14.62 3.84 15.35
CA ASP A 93 -15.10 2.47 15.39
C ASP A 93 -13.98 1.47 15.02
N PHE A 94 -13.21 1.75 13.99
CA PHE A 94 -12.07 0.94 13.56
C PHE A 94 -11.03 1.81 12.84
N ILE A 95 -9.88 1.22 12.49
CA ILE A 95 -8.74 1.97 11.93
C ILE A 95 -8.32 1.40 10.58
N ILE A 96 -8.05 2.30 9.61
CA ILE A 96 -7.37 2.00 8.34
C ILE A 96 -5.99 2.67 8.37
N GLY A 97 -4.97 1.93 8.01
CA GLY A 97 -3.57 2.33 8.06
C GLY A 97 -2.70 1.30 8.76
N PRO A 98 -1.41 1.50 8.91
CA PRO A 98 -0.63 2.68 8.51
C PRO A 98 -0.03 2.57 7.10
N LEU A 99 0.97 3.47 6.81
CA LEU A 99 1.68 3.48 5.54
C LEU A 99 3.01 2.73 5.61
N SER A 100 3.89 3.06 6.56
CA SER A 100 5.25 2.52 6.56
C SER A 100 5.34 1.10 7.15
N GLY A 101 6.38 0.35 6.75
CA GLY A 101 6.59 -1.01 7.25
C GLY A 101 6.79 -1.07 8.77
N SER A 102 7.59 -0.16 9.32
CA SER A 102 7.86 -0.12 10.76
C SER A 102 6.62 0.24 11.57
N GLU A 103 5.79 1.14 11.06
CA GLU A 103 4.48 1.45 11.67
C GLU A 103 3.55 0.22 11.64
N GLY A 104 3.55 -0.55 10.53
CA GLY A 104 2.73 -1.76 10.41
C GLY A 104 3.06 -2.81 11.46
N ILE A 105 4.33 -3.04 11.74
CA ILE A 105 4.78 -3.95 12.81
C ILE A 105 4.29 -3.43 14.18
N ALA A 106 4.47 -2.14 14.45
CA ALA A 106 4.03 -1.52 15.70
C ALA A 106 2.50 -1.61 15.88
N ILE A 107 1.72 -1.38 14.82
CA ILE A 107 0.25 -1.51 14.85
C ILE A 107 -0.17 -2.96 15.05
N ARG A 108 0.50 -3.95 14.44
CA ARG A 108 0.23 -5.37 14.72
C ARG A 108 0.32 -5.66 16.22
N ASP A 109 1.38 -5.21 16.88
CA ASP A 109 1.60 -5.47 18.30
C ASP A 109 0.62 -4.67 19.18
N PHE A 110 0.34 -3.43 18.83
CA PHE A 110 -0.67 -2.62 19.50
C PHE A 110 -2.08 -3.22 19.38
N ALA A 111 -2.45 -3.71 18.20
CA ALA A 111 -3.77 -4.30 17.94
C ALA A 111 -4.10 -5.48 18.87
N LYS A 112 -3.09 -6.25 19.29
CA LYS A 112 -3.26 -7.34 20.28
C LYS A 112 -3.76 -6.84 21.62
N THR A 113 -3.51 -5.57 21.96
CA THR A 113 -4.00 -4.92 23.19
C THR A 113 -5.39 -4.32 23.03
N GLN A 114 -5.95 -4.33 21.80
CA GLN A 114 -7.22 -3.72 21.42
C GLN A 114 -8.15 -4.74 20.72
N PRO A 115 -8.51 -5.86 21.36
CA PRO A 115 -9.20 -6.97 20.68
C PRO A 115 -10.58 -6.62 20.14
N GLY A 116 -11.20 -5.53 20.62
CA GLY A 116 -12.50 -5.04 20.17
C GLY A 116 -12.43 -4.02 19.03
N VAL A 117 -11.24 -3.70 18.52
CA VAL A 117 -11.02 -2.74 17.43
C VAL A 117 -10.38 -3.45 16.25
N THR A 118 -10.97 -3.32 15.07
CA THR A 118 -10.41 -3.84 13.82
C THR A 118 -9.37 -2.88 13.24
N PHE A 119 -8.27 -3.43 12.73
CA PHE A 119 -7.24 -2.69 12.01
C PHE A 119 -7.13 -3.24 10.59
N ILE A 120 -7.30 -2.39 9.59
CA ILE A 120 -7.13 -2.73 8.18
C ILE A 120 -5.89 -2.00 7.68
N ASN A 121 -4.90 -2.74 7.22
CA ASN A 121 -3.66 -2.14 6.73
C ASN A 121 -3.93 -1.20 5.55
N GLY A 122 -3.37 0.00 5.59
CA GLY A 122 -3.41 0.94 4.47
C GLY A 122 -2.54 0.44 3.32
N ILE A 123 -1.21 0.53 3.51
CA ILE A 123 -0.25 0.07 2.48
C ILE A 123 1.06 -0.47 3.08
N SER A 124 1.20 -0.56 4.40
CA SER A 124 2.42 -1.12 5.01
C SER A 124 2.78 -2.47 4.37
N GLY A 125 4.02 -2.59 3.92
CA GLY A 125 4.53 -3.77 3.21
C GLY A 125 5.51 -4.62 4.02
N ALA A 126 5.67 -4.42 5.33
CA ALA A 126 6.51 -5.29 6.16
C ALA A 126 5.98 -6.73 6.18
N LEU A 127 6.86 -7.71 5.92
CA LEU A 127 6.51 -9.13 5.98
C LEU A 127 5.97 -9.52 7.35
N GLU A 128 6.63 -9.04 8.39
CA GLU A 128 6.38 -9.41 9.78
C GLU A 128 4.97 -9.09 10.26
N MET A 129 4.31 -8.11 9.63
CA MET A 129 2.98 -7.67 10.04
C MET A 129 1.94 -8.80 10.06
N THR A 130 2.01 -9.71 9.09
CA THR A 130 1.08 -10.84 8.96
C THR A 130 1.76 -12.21 8.99
N TRP A 131 3.12 -12.26 8.95
CA TRP A 131 3.86 -13.50 8.99
C TRP A 131 4.33 -13.89 10.39
N VAL A 132 4.72 -12.90 11.21
CA VAL A 132 5.27 -13.14 12.55
C VAL A 132 4.24 -12.78 13.61
N ASP A 133 3.69 -13.77 14.30
CA ASP A 133 2.72 -13.61 15.39
C ASP A 133 1.60 -12.60 15.04
N PRO A 134 0.83 -12.86 13.98
CA PRO A 134 -0.15 -11.91 13.46
C PRO A 134 -1.30 -11.68 14.45
N ALA A 135 -1.68 -10.41 14.65
CA ALA A 135 -2.81 -10.06 15.49
C ALA A 135 -4.14 -10.50 14.85
N PRO A 136 -5.08 -11.11 15.60
CA PRO A 136 -6.31 -11.67 15.05
C PRO A 136 -7.27 -10.63 14.45
N ASN A 137 -7.13 -9.37 14.84
CA ASN A 137 -7.93 -8.21 14.42
C ASN A 137 -7.22 -7.30 13.40
N VAL A 138 -6.14 -7.79 12.77
CA VAL A 138 -5.41 -7.09 11.69
C VAL A 138 -5.65 -7.78 10.35
N PHE A 139 -5.99 -7.00 9.31
CA PHE A 139 -6.30 -7.49 7.95
C PHE A 139 -5.47 -6.71 6.93
N ARG A 140 -4.84 -7.40 5.96
CA ARG A 140 -4.02 -6.76 4.93
C ARG A 140 -4.47 -7.15 3.53
N PHE A 141 -5.15 -6.22 2.84
CA PHE A 141 -5.65 -6.37 1.48
C PHE A 141 -4.63 -5.99 0.39
N ASN A 142 -3.48 -5.45 0.77
CA ASN A 142 -2.32 -5.33 -0.13
C ASN A 142 -1.35 -6.50 0.08
N ARG A 143 -0.54 -6.78 -0.94
CA ARG A 143 0.59 -7.70 -0.82
C ARG A 143 1.71 -7.05 -0.03
N ASP A 144 2.60 -7.85 0.58
CA ASP A 144 3.80 -7.30 1.23
C ASP A 144 4.92 -6.99 0.21
N GLY A 145 5.97 -6.35 0.72
CA GLY A 145 7.09 -5.92 -0.12
C GLY A 145 7.82 -7.08 -0.80
N ALA A 146 7.88 -8.26 -0.16
CA ALA A 146 8.53 -9.43 -0.76
C ALA A 146 7.70 -9.97 -1.93
N GLN A 147 6.38 -10.04 -1.77
CA GLN A 147 5.48 -10.39 -2.87
C GLN A 147 5.63 -9.39 -4.03
N TRP A 148 5.73 -8.09 -3.77
CA TRP A 148 5.89 -7.07 -4.83
C TRP A 148 7.22 -7.16 -5.56
N GLY A 149 8.29 -7.65 -4.90
CA GLY A 149 9.62 -7.83 -5.51
C GLY A 149 9.74 -9.03 -6.44
N GLN A 150 8.77 -9.95 -6.42
CA GLN A 150 8.84 -11.18 -7.18
C GLN A 150 8.81 -10.97 -8.70
N GLY A 151 9.50 -11.83 -9.44
CA GLY A 151 9.64 -11.80 -10.89
C GLY A 151 10.68 -10.81 -11.39
N LEU A 152 10.99 -9.73 -10.63
CA LEU A 152 11.95 -8.72 -11.06
C LEU A 152 13.37 -9.28 -11.14
N GLY A 153 13.80 -10.06 -10.15
CA GLY A 153 15.13 -10.65 -10.12
C GLY A 153 15.36 -11.58 -11.30
N GLN A 154 14.42 -12.48 -11.57
CA GLN A 154 14.46 -13.34 -12.74
C GLN A 154 14.48 -12.55 -14.04
N TYR A 155 13.60 -11.54 -14.16
CA TYR A 155 13.50 -10.70 -15.36
C TYR A 155 14.82 -9.99 -15.69
N VAL A 156 15.50 -9.40 -14.72
CA VAL A 156 16.76 -8.68 -15.01
C VAL A 156 17.89 -9.63 -15.41
N VAL A 157 17.92 -10.87 -14.91
CA VAL A 157 18.89 -11.86 -15.34
C VAL A 157 18.58 -12.34 -16.76
N THR A 158 17.31 -12.70 -17.06
CA THR A 158 16.96 -13.33 -18.35
C THR A 158 16.80 -12.33 -19.49
N GLU A 159 16.23 -11.16 -19.22
CA GLU A 159 15.90 -10.18 -20.27
C GLU A 159 16.94 -9.06 -20.42
N ARG A 160 17.69 -8.75 -19.34
CA ARG A 160 18.75 -7.73 -19.36
C ARG A 160 20.16 -8.30 -19.39
N GLY A 161 20.33 -9.57 -18.99
CA GLY A 161 21.63 -10.19 -18.82
C GLY A 161 22.42 -9.61 -17.63
N TRP A 162 21.75 -8.91 -16.70
CA TRP A 162 22.41 -8.32 -15.54
C TRP A 162 22.52 -9.38 -14.44
N THR A 163 23.74 -9.72 -14.09
CA THR A 163 24.06 -10.79 -13.15
C THR A 163 24.88 -10.33 -11.96
N ARG A 164 25.43 -9.10 -12.00
CA ARG A 164 26.21 -8.53 -10.90
C ARG A 164 25.56 -7.21 -10.46
N VAL A 165 25.03 -7.16 -9.24
CA VAL A 165 24.23 -6.03 -8.73
C VAL A 165 24.74 -5.63 -7.36
N ALA A 166 24.89 -4.30 -7.14
CA ALA A 166 24.91 -3.73 -5.79
C ALA A 166 23.54 -3.17 -5.42
N SER A 167 23.26 -2.97 -4.14
CA SER A 167 22.00 -2.41 -3.71
C SER A 167 22.16 -1.22 -2.77
N VAL A 168 21.28 -0.22 -2.92
CA VAL A 168 21.08 0.87 -1.98
C VAL A 168 19.61 0.87 -1.57
N ALA A 169 19.32 0.67 -0.30
CA ALA A 169 17.95 0.62 0.15
C ALA A 169 17.76 1.33 1.50
N ALA A 170 16.54 1.74 1.78
CA ALA A 170 16.20 2.36 3.05
C ALA A 170 16.26 1.35 4.20
N ASP A 171 16.90 1.73 5.29
CA ASP A 171 17.24 0.91 6.46
C ASP A 171 16.04 0.77 7.40
N TYR A 172 15.01 0.04 6.95
CA TYR A 172 13.82 -0.26 7.74
C TYR A 172 13.10 -1.49 7.18
N SER A 173 12.08 -1.98 7.88
CA SER A 173 11.41 -3.26 7.62
C SER A 173 10.90 -3.42 6.18
N PHE A 174 10.33 -2.39 5.56
CA PHE A 174 9.91 -2.49 4.15
C PHE A 174 11.08 -2.58 3.19
N GLY A 175 12.16 -1.80 3.41
CA GLY A 175 13.35 -1.85 2.57
C GLY A 175 13.94 -3.27 2.52
N TYR A 176 14.05 -3.92 3.69
CA TYR A 176 14.50 -5.31 3.78
C TYR A 176 13.52 -6.28 3.11
N THR A 177 12.22 -6.10 3.34
CA THR A 177 11.19 -6.97 2.79
C THR A 177 11.12 -6.88 1.27
N ASN A 178 11.19 -5.68 0.69
CA ASN A 178 11.12 -5.50 -0.76
C ASN A 178 12.38 -6.04 -1.45
N PHE A 179 13.55 -5.80 -0.84
CA PHE A 179 14.81 -6.37 -1.31
C PHE A 179 14.81 -7.90 -1.26
N LEU A 180 14.25 -8.52 -0.21
CA LEU A 180 14.09 -9.98 -0.12
C LEU A 180 13.37 -10.53 -1.35
N GLY A 181 12.25 -9.93 -1.75
CA GLY A 181 11.47 -10.38 -2.90
C GLY A 181 12.29 -10.37 -4.20
N PHE A 182 13.04 -9.30 -4.45
CA PHE A 182 13.97 -9.22 -5.58
C PHE A 182 15.10 -10.24 -5.48
N ALA A 183 15.77 -10.31 -4.33
CA ALA A 183 16.97 -11.13 -4.15
C ALA A 183 16.69 -12.64 -4.28
N VAL A 184 15.54 -13.11 -3.79
CA VAL A 184 15.17 -14.55 -3.91
C VAL A 184 15.18 -15.00 -5.38
N ASP A 185 14.53 -14.26 -6.26
CA ASP A 185 14.49 -14.60 -7.68
C ASP A 185 15.81 -14.33 -8.38
N PHE A 186 16.47 -13.23 -8.06
CA PHE A 186 17.73 -12.84 -8.66
C PHE A 186 18.85 -13.84 -8.39
N CYS A 187 19.04 -14.23 -7.12
CA CYS A 187 20.06 -15.18 -6.73
C CYS A 187 19.79 -16.59 -7.28
N ARG A 188 18.52 -17.01 -7.28
CA ARG A 188 18.11 -18.32 -7.87
C ARG A 188 18.30 -18.35 -9.39
N ALA A 189 18.16 -17.23 -10.06
CA ALA A 189 18.45 -17.10 -11.50
C ALA A 189 19.95 -17.03 -11.82
N GLY A 190 20.84 -17.09 -10.82
CA GLY A 190 22.29 -17.07 -10.98
C GLY A 190 22.92 -15.69 -10.81
N GLY A 191 22.16 -14.70 -10.32
CA GLY A 191 22.68 -13.39 -10.00
C GLY A 191 23.58 -13.38 -8.76
N GLU A 192 24.41 -12.37 -8.64
CA GLU A 192 25.32 -12.09 -7.53
C GLU A 192 25.05 -10.69 -6.98
N ILE A 193 24.78 -10.57 -5.68
CA ILE A 193 24.70 -9.29 -4.97
C ILE A 193 26.06 -9.03 -4.36
N VAL A 194 26.84 -8.13 -4.99
CA VAL A 194 28.23 -7.87 -4.62
C VAL A 194 28.35 -7.00 -3.38
N GLU A 195 27.42 -6.07 -3.17
CA GLU A 195 27.43 -5.19 -2.00
C GLU A 195 26.03 -4.67 -1.68
N ARG A 196 25.78 -4.37 -0.39
CA ARG A 196 24.51 -3.85 0.12
C ARG A 196 24.76 -2.62 0.96
N PHE A 197 24.16 -1.51 0.55
CA PHE A 197 24.19 -0.27 1.30
C PHE A 197 22.80 0.00 1.89
N TRP A 198 22.77 0.27 3.19
CA TRP A 198 21.55 0.62 3.90
C TRP A 198 21.65 2.05 4.40
N VAL A 199 20.66 2.88 4.07
CA VAL A 199 20.61 4.29 4.46
C VAL A 199 19.39 4.55 5.33
N PRO A 200 19.50 5.33 6.40
CA PRO A 200 18.35 5.64 7.26
C PRO A 200 17.20 6.24 6.45
N LEU A 201 15.96 5.84 6.74
CA LEU A 201 14.77 6.43 6.16
C LEU A 201 14.71 7.93 6.52
N GLY A 202 14.42 8.79 5.53
CA GLY A 202 14.42 10.24 5.68
C GLY A 202 15.80 10.87 5.49
N SER A 203 16.76 10.15 4.90
CA SER A 203 18.08 10.67 4.57
C SER A 203 18.02 11.78 3.53
N SER A 204 18.81 12.83 3.73
CA SER A 204 18.96 13.92 2.77
C SER A 204 20.32 13.94 2.10
N ASP A 205 21.30 13.17 2.60
CA ASP A 205 22.66 13.09 2.08
C ASP A 205 23.02 11.66 1.70
N PHE A 206 23.33 11.45 0.44
CA PHE A 206 23.70 10.17 -0.18
C PHE A 206 25.12 10.19 -0.75
N GLY A 207 25.85 11.33 -0.65
CA GLY A 207 27.17 11.48 -1.25
C GLY A 207 28.16 10.40 -0.80
N GLY A 208 28.12 10.03 0.48
CA GLY A 208 28.98 8.99 1.05
C GLY A 208 28.72 7.60 0.49
N VAL A 209 27.46 7.21 0.27
CA VAL A 209 27.11 5.92 -0.32
C VAL A 209 27.38 5.91 -1.82
N ILE A 210 27.07 7.00 -2.53
CA ILE A 210 27.32 7.12 -3.98
C ILE A 210 28.82 6.97 -4.29
N ALA A 211 29.69 7.55 -3.48
CA ALA A 211 31.15 7.44 -3.64
C ALA A 211 31.73 6.05 -3.36
N GLN A 212 30.95 5.15 -2.73
CA GLN A 212 31.35 3.79 -2.41
C GLN A 212 30.74 2.75 -3.36
N LEU A 213 29.86 3.17 -4.27
CA LEU A 213 29.25 2.23 -5.23
C LEU A 213 30.33 1.60 -6.11
N PRO A 214 30.30 0.26 -6.28
CA PRO A 214 31.27 -0.43 -7.12
C PRO A 214 31.05 -0.11 -8.62
N ASP A 215 32.16 0.03 -9.36
CA ASP A 215 32.13 0.32 -10.80
C ASP A 215 31.95 -0.96 -11.66
N ASP A 216 32.16 -2.15 -11.08
CA ASP A 216 32.15 -3.44 -11.77
C ASP A 216 30.81 -4.19 -11.61
N VAL A 217 29.70 -3.47 -11.62
CA VAL A 217 28.34 -4.00 -11.54
C VAL A 217 27.53 -3.67 -12.80
N ASP A 218 26.59 -4.55 -13.15
CA ASP A 218 25.69 -4.35 -14.27
C ASP A 218 24.62 -3.28 -13.95
N ALA A 219 24.18 -3.24 -12.68
CA ALA A 219 23.15 -2.31 -12.21
C ALA A 219 23.19 -2.11 -10.69
N ILE A 220 22.53 -1.03 -10.25
CA ILE A 220 22.26 -0.74 -8.83
C ILE A 220 20.76 -0.96 -8.55
N TYR A 221 20.44 -1.83 -7.60
CA TYR A 221 19.08 -1.94 -7.07
C TYR A 221 18.80 -0.80 -6.08
N LEU A 222 17.73 -0.04 -6.33
CA LEU A 222 17.31 1.07 -5.47
C LEU A 222 16.02 0.73 -4.71
N GLY A 223 16.15 0.37 -3.44
CA GLY A 223 15.06 0.02 -2.53
C GLY A 223 14.60 1.21 -1.68
N MET A 224 14.34 2.36 -2.31
CA MET A 224 13.87 3.59 -1.65
C MET A 224 12.80 4.29 -2.48
N GLY A 225 12.08 5.24 -1.88
CA GLY A 225 11.00 5.98 -2.56
C GLY A 225 10.82 7.39 -1.98
N GLY A 226 9.80 8.09 -2.45
CA GLY A 226 9.47 9.43 -1.98
C GLY A 226 10.63 10.42 -2.12
N THR A 227 10.82 11.29 -1.12
CA THR A 227 11.88 12.31 -1.14
C THR A 227 13.28 11.72 -1.10
N ASP A 228 13.48 10.56 -0.47
CA ASP A 228 14.79 9.92 -0.38
C ASP A 228 15.28 9.48 -1.77
N ALA A 229 14.40 8.87 -2.56
CA ALA A 229 14.71 8.51 -3.94
C ALA A 229 15.05 9.73 -4.80
N ILE A 230 14.27 10.80 -4.66
CA ILE A 230 14.51 12.06 -5.41
C ILE A 230 15.86 12.65 -5.03
N ASN A 231 16.23 12.68 -3.74
CA ASN A 231 17.51 13.17 -3.26
C ASN A 231 18.67 12.31 -3.76
N PHE A 232 18.54 10.98 -3.72
CA PHE A 232 19.54 10.06 -4.26
C PHE A 232 19.78 10.31 -5.75
N LEU A 233 18.72 10.38 -6.57
CA LEU A 233 18.83 10.62 -8.01
C LEU A 233 19.50 11.95 -8.32
N ASN A 234 19.14 13.03 -7.59
CA ASN A 234 19.76 14.33 -7.77
C ASN A 234 21.28 14.31 -7.47
N GLN A 235 21.69 13.66 -6.38
CA GLN A 235 23.08 13.56 -5.98
C GLN A 235 23.88 12.61 -6.90
N SER A 236 23.28 11.51 -7.36
CA SER A 236 23.88 10.61 -8.36
C SER A 236 24.14 11.34 -9.67
N GLN A 237 23.18 12.14 -10.15
CA GLN A 237 23.37 12.97 -11.34
C GLN A 237 24.49 13.98 -11.15
N GLN A 238 24.57 14.65 -9.98
CA GLN A 238 25.65 15.61 -9.67
C GLN A 238 27.02 14.93 -9.61
N ALA A 239 27.08 13.68 -9.15
CA ALA A 239 28.30 12.88 -9.12
C ALA A 239 28.68 12.30 -10.50
N GLY A 240 27.82 12.44 -11.52
CA GLY A 240 28.05 11.89 -12.85
C GLY A 240 27.90 10.38 -12.94
N ALA A 241 27.12 9.77 -12.04
CA ALA A 241 26.83 8.33 -12.07
C ALA A 241 25.94 8.00 -13.29
N ASP A 242 26.33 6.97 -14.04
CA ASP A 242 25.66 6.49 -15.26
C ASP A 242 25.34 4.97 -15.23
N THR A 243 25.51 4.32 -14.08
CA THR A 243 25.20 2.90 -13.89
C THR A 243 23.71 2.63 -14.06
N ASN A 244 23.35 1.53 -14.71
CA ASN A 244 21.96 1.10 -14.84
C ASN A 244 21.29 0.96 -13.48
N LEU A 245 19.98 1.20 -13.43
CA LEU A 245 19.20 1.09 -12.21
C LEU A 245 18.20 -0.06 -12.30
N ILE A 246 17.95 -0.69 -11.16
CA ILE A 246 16.81 -1.60 -10.92
C ILE A 246 15.99 -0.95 -9.82
N GLY A 247 14.72 -0.67 -10.07
CA GLY A 247 13.86 -0.01 -9.10
C GLY A 247 13.14 -1.00 -8.19
N GLY A 248 13.31 -0.89 -6.88
CA GLY A 248 12.34 -1.44 -5.95
C GLY A 248 10.95 -0.83 -6.19
N THR A 249 9.89 -1.46 -5.68
CA THR A 249 8.49 -1.13 -6.00
C THR A 249 8.14 0.36 -5.84
N ILE A 250 8.64 1.00 -4.78
CA ILE A 250 8.36 2.42 -4.50
C ILE A 250 9.25 3.40 -5.25
N MET A 251 10.30 2.91 -5.92
CA MET A 251 11.21 3.76 -6.71
C MET A 251 10.55 4.31 -7.98
N ALA A 252 9.71 3.50 -8.62
CA ALA A 252 9.00 3.87 -9.83
C ALA A 252 7.52 4.22 -9.57
N ASP A 253 7.20 4.67 -8.37
CA ASP A 253 5.89 5.18 -8.02
C ASP A 253 5.67 6.61 -8.55
N SER A 254 4.42 6.99 -8.74
CA SER A 254 4.03 8.34 -9.21
C SER A 254 4.66 9.45 -8.37
N THR A 255 4.89 9.24 -7.08
CA THR A 255 5.53 10.22 -6.17
C THR A 255 6.97 10.57 -6.59
N VAL A 256 7.69 9.62 -7.20
CA VAL A 256 9.06 9.82 -7.71
C VAL A 256 9.03 10.22 -9.19
N LEU A 257 8.26 9.52 -10.02
CA LEU A 257 8.22 9.72 -11.47
C LEU A 257 7.73 11.12 -11.88
N THR A 258 6.86 11.75 -11.06
CA THR A 258 6.36 13.11 -11.31
C THR A 258 7.18 14.21 -10.62
N SER A 259 8.31 13.85 -9.99
CA SER A 259 9.20 14.83 -9.34
C SER A 259 9.75 15.82 -10.37
N ARG A 260 10.11 17.02 -9.89
CA ARG A 260 10.67 18.07 -10.75
C ARG A 260 12.16 17.86 -10.98
N GLY A 261 12.63 18.36 -12.11
CA GLY A 261 14.06 18.31 -12.48
C GLY A 261 14.39 17.11 -13.38
N ASN A 262 15.64 17.11 -13.86
CA ASN A 262 16.09 16.14 -14.87
C ASN A 262 16.66 14.85 -14.24
N ALA A 263 16.98 14.85 -12.95
CA ALA A 263 17.57 13.67 -12.29
C ALA A 263 16.66 12.42 -12.39
N ARG A 264 15.33 12.61 -12.39
CA ARG A 264 14.37 11.53 -12.62
C ARG A 264 14.52 10.83 -13.98
N LEU A 265 15.10 11.51 -14.99
CA LEU A 265 15.33 10.93 -16.31
C LEU A 265 16.33 9.77 -16.29
N ALA A 266 17.16 9.68 -15.25
CA ALA A 266 18.02 8.51 -15.01
C ALA A 266 17.23 7.21 -14.79
N LEU A 267 15.92 7.32 -14.49
CA LEU A 267 15.04 6.17 -14.36
C LEU A 267 14.57 5.58 -15.70
N ILE A 268 14.74 6.28 -16.83
CA ILE A 268 14.31 5.76 -18.14
C ILE A 268 15.06 4.45 -18.43
N GLY A 269 14.30 3.40 -18.75
CA GLY A 269 14.83 2.05 -18.96
C GLY A 269 14.97 1.21 -17.68
N THR A 270 14.69 1.77 -16.49
CA THR A 270 14.75 1.06 -15.22
C THR A 270 13.63 0.03 -15.12
N PRO A 271 13.95 -1.28 -15.02
CA PRO A 271 12.98 -2.30 -14.66
C PRO A 271 12.60 -2.17 -13.18
N THR A 272 11.32 -2.41 -12.88
CA THR A 272 10.77 -2.39 -11.52
C THR A 272 9.63 -3.40 -11.41
N SER A 273 9.11 -3.64 -10.22
CA SER A 273 7.96 -4.52 -10.02
C SER A 273 6.98 -3.95 -8.99
N GLY A 274 5.71 -4.35 -9.11
CA GLY A 274 4.68 -3.89 -8.20
C GLY A 274 3.31 -4.49 -8.50
N PRO A 275 2.27 -4.02 -7.79
CA PRO A 275 0.92 -4.60 -7.90
C PRO A 275 0.17 -4.23 -9.17
N PHE A 276 0.65 -3.28 -9.96
CA PHE A 276 0.01 -2.82 -11.20
C PHE A 276 1.03 -2.29 -12.20
N ALA A 277 0.60 -2.15 -13.47
CA ALA A 277 1.25 -1.38 -14.51
C ALA A 277 0.30 -0.24 -14.92
N VAL A 278 0.82 0.96 -15.20
CA VAL A 278 -0.04 2.12 -15.49
C VAL A 278 -0.81 1.97 -16.81
N ASP A 279 -0.24 1.22 -17.76
CA ASP A 279 -0.82 0.89 -19.07
C ASP A 279 -1.59 -0.44 -19.07
N ASN A 280 -1.87 -1.03 -17.90
CA ASN A 280 -2.70 -2.24 -17.80
C ASN A 280 -4.04 -2.00 -18.51
N PRO A 281 -4.38 -2.80 -19.54
CA PRO A 281 -5.62 -2.62 -20.33
C PRO A 281 -6.88 -3.11 -19.60
N ASP A 282 -6.75 -3.66 -18.39
CA ASP A 282 -7.89 -4.16 -17.63
C ASP A 282 -8.92 -3.04 -17.41
N PRO A 283 -10.21 -3.26 -17.78
CA PRO A 283 -11.26 -2.26 -17.64
C PRO A 283 -11.43 -1.74 -16.20
N ASP A 284 -11.22 -2.58 -15.18
CA ASP A 284 -11.35 -2.18 -13.78
C ASP A 284 -10.24 -1.20 -13.40
N TRP A 285 -9.00 -1.45 -13.85
CA TRP A 285 -7.89 -0.53 -13.67
C TRP A 285 -8.14 0.80 -14.40
N GLN A 286 -8.48 0.76 -15.70
CA GLN A 286 -8.72 1.96 -16.49
C GLN A 286 -9.91 2.77 -15.94
N GLY A 287 -10.96 2.09 -15.49
CA GLY A 287 -12.10 2.71 -14.82
C GLY A 287 -11.71 3.42 -13.53
N TYR A 288 -10.85 2.80 -12.71
CA TYR A 288 -10.34 3.40 -11.47
C TYR A 288 -9.52 4.67 -11.77
N VAL A 289 -8.56 4.61 -12.70
CA VAL A 289 -7.78 5.78 -13.12
C VAL A 289 -8.69 6.91 -13.61
N THR A 290 -9.69 6.59 -14.42
CA THR A 290 -10.66 7.58 -14.95
C THR A 290 -11.45 8.24 -13.81
N ARG A 291 -11.93 7.47 -12.82
CA ARG A 291 -12.66 8.02 -11.66
C ARG A 291 -11.76 8.90 -10.80
N TYR A 292 -10.51 8.49 -10.56
CA TYR A 292 -9.53 9.29 -9.82
C TYR A 292 -9.25 10.63 -10.52
N GLN A 293 -9.06 10.61 -11.84
CA GLN A 293 -8.83 11.82 -12.62
C GLN A 293 -10.05 12.77 -12.64
N ALA A 294 -11.25 12.22 -12.60
CA ALA A 294 -12.47 12.99 -12.54
C ALA A 294 -12.78 13.55 -11.13
N ALA A 295 -12.35 12.86 -10.09
CA ALA A 295 -12.62 13.25 -8.70
C ALA A 295 -11.77 14.44 -8.22
N PHE A 296 -10.55 14.60 -8.76
CA PHE A 296 -9.59 15.58 -8.28
C PHE A 296 -9.02 16.43 -9.42
N PRO A 297 -8.83 17.76 -9.22
CA PRO A 297 -8.20 18.61 -10.20
C PRO A 297 -6.75 18.20 -10.45
N GLU A 298 -6.24 18.42 -11.65
CA GLU A 298 -4.88 18.03 -12.08
C GLU A 298 -3.78 18.61 -11.15
N SER A 299 -4.00 19.79 -10.60
CA SER A 299 -3.05 20.44 -9.69
C SER A 299 -2.93 19.75 -8.32
N GLU A 300 -3.87 18.88 -7.95
CA GLU A 300 -3.96 18.23 -6.63
C GLU A 300 -3.74 16.73 -6.67
N ARG A 301 -3.60 16.13 -7.86
CA ARG A 301 -3.45 14.69 -8.05
C ARG A 301 -2.23 14.33 -8.87
N PHE A 302 -1.85 13.08 -8.81
CA PHE A 302 -0.92 12.49 -9.77
C PHE A 302 -1.62 12.19 -11.12
N PRO A 303 -0.87 12.00 -12.22
CA PRO A 303 -1.45 11.58 -13.50
C PRO A 303 -2.22 10.26 -13.39
N THR A 304 -1.72 9.33 -12.56
CA THR A 304 -2.37 8.08 -12.16
C THR A 304 -2.30 7.95 -10.64
N PRO A 305 -3.25 7.24 -10.00
CA PRO A 305 -3.14 6.95 -8.58
C PRO A 305 -1.77 6.36 -8.23
N SER A 306 -1.18 6.79 -7.12
CA SER A 306 0.05 6.22 -6.62
C SER A 306 -0.18 4.82 -6.04
N LEU A 307 0.90 4.07 -5.82
CA LEU A 307 0.87 2.82 -5.06
C LEU A 307 0.19 3.02 -3.69
N PHE A 308 0.50 4.12 -3.02
CA PHE A 308 -0.08 4.46 -1.73
C PHE A 308 -1.57 4.75 -1.84
N GLY A 309 -1.99 5.53 -2.84
CA GLY A 309 -3.39 5.80 -3.13
C GLY A 309 -4.18 4.51 -3.37
N LEU A 310 -3.69 3.63 -4.22
CA LEU A 310 -4.33 2.33 -4.49
C LEU A 310 -4.49 1.49 -3.22
N GLY A 311 -3.46 1.42 -2.36
CA GLY A 311 -3.52 0.62 -1.14
C GLY A 311 -4.63 1.10 -0.19
N TYR A 312 -4.68 2.39 0.07
CA TYR A 312 -5.73 2.98 0.91
C TYR A 312 -7.12 2.86 0.27
N TYR A 313 -7.23 3.00 -1.05
CA TYR A 313 -8.49 2.75 -1.77
C TYR A 313 -8.98 1.32 -1.54
N VAL A 314 -8.13 0.32 -1.77
CA VAL A 314 -8.46 -1.10 -1.61
C VAL A 314 -8.84 -1.44 -0.17
N ALA A 315 -8.09 -0.92 0.81
CA ALA A 315 -8.42 -1.10 2.23
C ALA A 315 -9.79 -0.50 2.58
N THR A 316 -10.11 0.66 2.00
CA THR A 316 -11.39 1.35 2.24
C THR A 316 -12.55 0.60 1.60
N ILE A 317 -12.46 0.19 0.33
CA ILE A 317 -13.56 -0.58 -0.29
C ILE A 317 -13.78 -1.92 0.41
N ALA A 318 -12.73 -2.58 0.88
CA ALA A 318 -12.83 -3.80 1.67
C ALA A 318 -13.62 -3.58 2.98
N ALA A 319 -13.34 -2.46 3.68
CA ALA A 319 -14.08 -2.08 4.88
C ALA A 319 -15.55 -1.78 4.57
N LEU A 320 -15.82 -1.00 3.50
CA LEU A 320 -17.18 -0.63 3.13
C LEU A 320 -18.01 -1.86 2.68
N ASP A 321 -17.42 -2.79 1.92
CA ASP A 321 -18.06 -4.05 1.52
C ASP A 321 -18.38 -4.93 2.73
N ALA A 322 -17.47 -5.01 3.70
CA ALA A 322 -17.70 -5.77 4.93
C ALA A 322 -18.78 -5.13 5.80
N LEU A 323 -18.84 -3.80 5.89
CA LEU A 323 -19.91 -3.05 6.57
C LEU A 323 -21.27 -3.31 5.92
N ASP A 324 -21.35 -3.29 4.59
CA ASP A 324 -22.59 -3.59 3.86
C ASP A 324 -23.04 -5.04 4.13
N ALA A 325 -22.11 -5.99 4.14
CA ALA A 325 -22.41 -7.40 4.40
C ALA A 325 -23.00 -7.65 5.80
N VAL A 326 -22.62 -6.84 6.79
CA VAL A 326 -23.13 -6.96 8.18
C VAL A 326 -24.18 -5.91 8.55
N GLY A 327 -24.65 -5.10 7.57
CA GLY A 327 -25.64 -4.03 7.82
C GLY A 327 -25.15 -2.97 8.82
N GLY A 328 -23.86 -2.70 8.89
CA GLY A 328 -23.24 -1.74 9.79
C GLY A 328 -23.14 -2.20 11.24
N ASP A 329 -23.32 -3.49 11.53
CA ASP A 329 -23.21 -4.06 12.88
C ASP A 329 -21.73 -4.21 13.29
N LEU A 330 -21.31 -3.37 14.25
CA LEU A 330 -20.00 -3.38 14.89
C LEU A 330 -20.07 -3.82 16.36
N SER A 331 -21.15 -4.46 16.77
CA SER A 331 -21.32 -4.99 18.12
C SER A 331 -20.43 -6.21 18.41
N ASN A 332 -20.46 -6.70 19.64
CA ASN A 332 -19.75 -7.90 20.08
C ASN A 332 -18.26 -7.93 19.72
N GLY A 333 -17.57 -6.80 19.93
CA GLY A 333 -16.15 -6.67 19.59
C GLY A 333 -15.88 -6.79 18.08
N GLN A 334 -16.84 -6.39 17.26
CA GLN A 334 -16.77 -6.39 15.79
C GLN A 334 -16.61 -7.78 15.14
N ALA A 335 -17.06 -8.83 15.85
CA ALA A 335 -16.84 -10.22 15.40
C ALA A 335 -17.44 -10.51 14.01
N ALA A 336 -18.66 -10.02 13.71
CA ALA A 336 -19.28 -10.20 12.41
C ALA A 336 -18.52 -9.43 11.30
N PHE A 337 -18.09 -8.21 11.58
CA PHE A 337 -17.31 -7.39 10.67
C PHE A 337 -15.94 -8.02 10.35
N MET A 338 -15.20 -8.47 11.38
CA MET A 338 -13.94 -9.20 11.18
C MET A 338 -14.12 -10.50 10.39
N ALA A 339 -15.22 -11.23 10.62
CA ALA A 339 -15.54 -12.44 9.86
C ALA A 339 -15.81 -12.11 8.38
N ALA A 340 -16.54 -11.03 8.10
CA ALA A 340 -16.79 -10.56 6.74
C ALA A 340 -15.49 -10.16 6.04
N LEU A 341 -14.60 -9.40 6.70
CA LEU A 341 -13.28 -9.05 6.17
C LEU A 341 -12.42 -10.29 5.84
N ALA A 342 -12.47 -11.31 6.70
CA ALA A 342 -11.68 -12.53 6.52
C ALA A 342 -12.15 -13.42 5.36
N THR A 343 -13.46 -13.40 5.04
CA THR A 343 -14.07 -14.37 4.12
C THR A 343 -14.53 -13.78 2.78
N ASN A 344 -14.74 -12.47 2.72
CA ASN A 344 -15.19 -11.82 1.49
C ASN A 344 -14.08 -11.76 0.45
N THR A 345 -14.47 -11.94 -0.81
CA THR A 345 -13.61 -11.58 -1.95
C THR A 345 -13.95 -10.17 -2.38
N VAL A 346 -13.00 -9.26 -2.25
CA VAL A 346 -13.15 -7.85 -2.61
C VAL A 346 -12.80 -7.66 -4.07
N GLN A 347 -13.70 -7.05 -4.85
CA GLN A 347 -13.42 -6.66 -6.23
C GLN A 347 -12.62 -5.37 -6.23
N THR A 348 -11.44 -5.39 -6.83
CA THR A 348 -10.50 -4.25 -6.79
C THR A 348 -10.03 -3.86 -8.19
N PRO A 349 -9.49 -2.65 -8.37
CA PRO A 349 -8.92 -2.22 -9.66
C PRO A 349 -7.80 -3.12 -10.20
N ILE A 350 -7.23 -3.97 -9.37
CA ILE A 350 -6.14 -4.89 -9.71
C ILE A 350 -6.56 -6.36 -9.63
N GLY A 351 -7.86 -6.61 -9.79
CA GLY A 351 -8.48 -7.93 -9.72
C GLY A 351 -9.03 -8.27 -8.34
N PRO A 352 -9.69 -9.42 -8.21
CA PRO A 352 -10.29 -9.87 -6.95
C PRO A 352 -9.22 -10.19 -5.91
N ILE A 353 -9.46 -9.79 -4.67
CA ILE A 353 -8.59 -10.06 -3.52
C ILE A 353 -9.36 -10.85 -2.46
N ALA A 354 -8.80 -11.99 -2.08
CA ALA A 354 -9.19 -12.77 -0.91
C ALA A 354 -7.99 -12.91 0.04
N LEU A 355 -8.27 -13.08 1.32
CA LEU A 355 -7.24 -13.24 2.34
C LEU A 355 -6.99 -14.71 2.66
N ASN A 356 -5.74 -15.05 2.98
CA ASN A 356 -5.36 -16.37 3.50
C ASN A 356 -5.61 -16.47 5.03
N GLU A 357 -5.21 -17.58 5.63
CA GLU A 357 -5.33 -17.84 7.08
C GLU A 357 -4.61 -16.80 7.96
N ASN A 358 -3.57 -16.16 7.45
CA ASN A 358 -2.86 -15.08 8.12
C ASN A 358 -3.50 -13.70 7.88
N ARG A 359 -4.67 -13.66 7.23
CA ARG A 359 -5.36 -12.43 6.81
C ARG A 359 -4.49 -11.56 5.88
N GLN A 360 -3.71 -12.22 5.03
CA GLN A 360 -2.81 -11.65 4.03
C GLN A 360 -3.35 -11.89 2.61
N ALA A 361 -3.32 -10.86 1.79
CA ALA A 361 -3.67 -10.94 0.37
C ALA A 361 -2.59 -11.67 -0.44
N SER A 362 -3.04 -12.41 -1.47
CA SER A 362 -2.22 -12.89 -2.57
C SER A 362 -2.69 -12.24 -3.87
N GLY A 363 -1.92 -12.34 -4.94
CA GLY A 363 -2.33 -11.82 -6.24
C GLY A 363 -1.20 -11.72 -7.25
N SER A 364 -1.47 -11.04 -8.37
CA SER A 364 -0.50 -10.86 -9.45
C SER A 364 0.49 -9.74 -9.13
N VAL A 365 1.70 -9.86 -9.67
CA VAL A 365 2.74 -8.85 -9.67
C VAL A 365 3.12 -8.56 -11.13
N PHE A 366 3.37 -7.31 -11.42
CA PHE A 366 3.77 -6.85 -12.74
C PHE A 366 5.23 -6.41 -12.69
N VAL A 367 6.03 -6.90 -13.61
CA VAL A 367 7.30 -6.28 -13.94
C VAL A 367 7.02 -5.19 -14.95
N THR A 368 7.51 -4.01 -14.68
CA THR A 368 7.33 -2.82 -15.50
C THR A 368 8.68 -2.19 -15.82
N GLU A 369 8.69 -1.26 -16.74
CA GLU A 369 9.87 -0.47 -17.10
C GLU A 369 9.49 1.00 -17.20
N VAL A 370 10.34 1.86 -16.69
CA VAL A 370 10.12 3.30 -16.77
C VAL A 370 10.41 3.78 -18.19
N VAL A 371 9.44 4.44 -18.80
CA VAL A 371 9.55 5.08 -20.10
C VAL A 371 9.13 6.54 -20.02
N GLU A 372 9.63 7.36 -20.96
CA GLU A 372 9.13 8.71 -21.18
C GLU A 372 7.99 8.67 -22.19
N GLY A 373 6.86 9.26 -21.84
CA GLY A 373 5.73 9.43 -22.76
C GLY A 373 5.91 10.63 -23.70
N ASP A 374 5.06 10.73 -24.71
CA ASP A 374 5.07 11.86 -25.68
C ASP A 374 4.83 13.22 -25.03
N ASP A 375 4.26 13.24 -23.83
CA ASP A 375 4.02 14.42 -22.99
C ASP A 375 5.20 14.76 -22.07
N GLY A 376 6.33 14.03 -22.18
CA GLY A 376 7.52 14.20 -21.33
C GLY A 376 7.37 13.68 -19.90
N ASN A 377 6.26 13.03 -19.57
CA ASN A 377 6.07 12.41 -18.26
C ASN A 377 6.62 10.99 -18.24
N LEU A 378 7.23 10.61 -17.11
CA LEU A 378 7.69 9.25 -16.90
C LEU A 378 6.53 8.35 -16.47
N ARG A 379 6.53 7.10 -16.95
CA ARG A 379 5.52 6.09 -16.67
C ARG A 379 6.15 4.72 -16.52
N SER A 380 5.63 3.92 -15.61
CA SER A 380 5.97 2.50 -15.43
C SER A 380 5.06 1.64 -16.30
N VAL A 381 5.56 1.18 -17.46
CA VAL A 381 4.77 0.40 -18.42
C VAL A 381 5.02 -1.09 -18.33
N PHE A 382 4.02 -1.89 -18.68
CA PHE A 382 4.03 -3.34 -18.61
C PHE A 382 5.18 -4.00 -19.38
N ARG A 383 5.78 -5.03 -18.77
CA ARG A 383 6.74 -5.93 -19.42
C ARG A 383 6.42 -7.41 -19.19
N ALA A 384 6.12 -7.79 -17.95
CA ALA A 384 5.76 -9.17 -17.61
C ALA A 384 4.76 -9.19 -16.45
N ARG A 385 4.06 -10.33 -16.30
CA ARG A 385 3.13 -10.57 -15.20
C ARG A 385 3.39 -11.92 -14.58
N TYR A 386 3.38 -11.97 -13.27
CA TYR A 386 3.50 -13.17 -12.46
C TYR A 386 2.26 -13.31 -11.61
N ASP A 387 1.54 -14.42 -11.76
CA ASP A 387 0.26 -14.66 -11.08
C ASP A 387 0.43 -15.49 -9.81
N ASN A 388 -0.56 -15.41 -8.92
CA ASN A 388 -0.66 -16.22 -7.71
C ASN A 388 0.54 -16.09 -6.77
N ILE A 389 1.13 -14.90 -6.68
CA ILE A 389 2.22 -14.64 -5.76
C ILE A 389 1.70 -14.70 -4.32
N THR A 390 2.19 -15.69 -3.58
CA THR A 390 1.86 -15.91 -2.17
C THR A 390 2.90 -15.26 -1.26
N GLN A 391 2.59 -15.15 0.03
CA GLN A 391 3.49 -14.58 1.03
C GLN A 391 4.79 -15.37 1.18
N THR A 392 4.77 -16.67 0.87
CA THR A 392 5.96 -17.54 0.94
C THR A 392 6.76 -17.59 -0.37
N LEU A 393 6.44 -16.73 -1.34
CA LEU A 393 7.16 -16.63 -2.62
C LEU A 393 7.28 -17.99 -3.35
N GLY A 394 6.21 -18.80 -3.29
CA GLY A 394 6.14 -20.12 -3.92
C GLY A 394 6.87 -21.23 -3.16
N MET A 395 7.48 -20.95 -2.02
CA MET A 395 8.09 -21.95 -1.13
C MET A 395 7.04 -22.57 -0.19
N SER A 396 7.37 -23.72 0.40
CA SER A 396 6.63 -24.20 1.56
C SER A 396 6.82 -23.24 2.75
N ALA A 397 5.89 -23.26 3.70
CA ALA A 397 5.99 -22.40 4.88
C ALA A 397 7.25 -22.67 5.71
N ASP A 398 7.70 -23.93 5.75
CA ASP A 398 8.88 -24.33 6.52
C ASP A 398 10.19 -23.88 5.83
N GLU A 399 10.28 -24.01 4.50
CA GLU A 399 11.40 -23.47 3.73
C GLU A 399 11.50 -21.95 3.87
N PHE A 400 10.37 -21.27 3.77
CA PHE A 400 10.33 -19.81 3.93
C PHE A 400 10.73 -19.37 5.35
N ARG A 401 10.30 -20.09 6.39
CA ARG A 401 10.74 -19.83 7.77
C ARG A 401 12.23 -20.11 7.96
N ALA A 402 12.75 -21.17 7.35
CA ALA A 402 14.16 -21.55 7.46
C ALA A 402 15.11 -20.52 6.83
N MET A 403 14.63 -19.78 5.82
CA MET A 403 15.38 -18.66 5.22
C MET A 403 15.58 -17.50 6.21
N GLY A 404 14.74 -17.38 7.23
CA GLY A 404 14.78 -16.30 8.20
C GLY A 404 14.06 -15.03 7.75
N LEU A 405 13.97 -14.04 8.67
CA LEU A 405 13.33 -12.76 8.38
C LEU A 405 14.25 -11.85 7.56
N PRO A 406 13.68 -10.98 6.71
CA PRO A 406 14.46 -10.00 5.97
C PRO A 406 15.21 -9.06 6.92
N SER A 407 16.47 -8.79 6.59
CA SER A 407 17.36 -7.92 7.37
C SER A 407 18.44 -7.32 6.47
N ARG A 408 19.38 -6.57 7.05
CA ARG A 408 20.54 -6.06 6.31
C ARG A 408 21.36 -7.18 5.64
N ASP A 409 21.47 -8.34 6.31
CA ASP A 409 22.30 -9.46 5.88
C ASP A 409 21.50 -10.60 5.23
N ASN A 410 20.18 -10.62 5.44
CA ASN A 410 19.30 -11.67 4.90
C ASN A 410 18.37 -11.10 3.80
N PRO A 411 18.25 -11.78 2.63
CA PRO A 411 18.67 -13.16 2.33
C PRO A 411 20.15 -13.29 1.97
N ASP A 412 20.73 -14.46 2.27
CA ASP A 412 22.04 -14.86 1.79
C ASP A 412 21.90 -15.39 0.35
N CYS A 413 22.57 -14.72 -0.60
CA CYS A 413 22.48 -15.03 -2.02
C CYS A 413 23.12 -16.39 -2.37
N ASP A 414 24.22 -16.76 -1.71
CA ASP A 414 24.88 -18.05 -1.96
C ASP A 414 24.02 -19.20 -1.45
N ALA A 415 23.40 -19.05 -0.29
CA ALA A 415 22.45 -20.04 0.22
C ALA A 415 21.23 -20.20 -0.70
N LEU A 416 20.70 -19.11 -1.26
CA LEU A 416 19.58 -19.13 -2.22
C LEU A 416 19.95 -19.75 -3.56
N ALA A 417 21.19 -19.56 -4.03
CA ALA A 417 21.72 -20.12 -5.26
C ALA A 417 22.20 -21.57 -5.10
N GLY A 418 22.23 -22.10 -3.88
CA GLY A 418 22.75 -23.45 -3.58
C GLY A 418 24.28 -23.54 -3.74
N ARG A 419 24.98 -22.44 -3.52
CA ARG A 419 26.45 -22.30 -3.59
C ARG A 419 27.10 -22.40 -2.22
#